data_bb0d17dbc487595785d7ef272288e7da
#
_entry.id   bb0d17dbc487595785d7ef272288e7da
#
_cell.length_a   1.000
_cell.length_b   1.000
_cell.length_c   1.000
_cell.angle_alpha   90.00
_cell.angle_beta   90.00
_cell.angle_gamma   90.00
#
_symmetry.space_group_name_H-M   'P 1'
#
loop_
_entity.id
_entity.type
_entity.pdbx_description
1 polymer ?
#
loop_
_entity_poly.entity_id
_entity_poly.type
_entity_poly.pdbx_seq_one_letter_code
_entity_poly.pdbx_strand_id
1 'polypeptide(L)'
;MSEGKTVRAFFERDHDRLDELFKTFQQLKRSDFAKAEQAFNEFKLGLQRHIVWEEDLLFSLWEKKTGMSDSGPTPAMRNEHRQIWQQLEAIHRKVADRNVDSDQEEQGLLNLLGSHNRKEERALYPAIDQVSSAAEREAVFLNMNNIPEERYKLCCGQQ
;
A
#
# COMPACT_ATOMS: atom_id res chain seq x y z
N MET A 1 -25.74 1.25 -17.27
CA MET A 1 -25.31 0.71 -15.95
C MET A 1 -23.80 0.75 -15.88
N SER A 2 -23.28 1.53 -14.96
CA SER A 2 -21.86 1.50 -14.72
C SER A 2 -21.53 0.12 -14.12
N GLU A 3 -20.68 -0.61 -14.80
CA GLU A 3 -19.96 -1.65 -14.10
C GLU A 3 -19.24 -0.97 -12.95
N GLY A 4 -19.59 -1.33 -11.72
CA GLY A 4 -18.96 -0.76 -10.54
C GLY A 4 -17.44 -0.90 -10.63
N LYS A 5 -16.73 0.02 -10.01
CA LYS A 5 -15.28 -0.05 -9.91
C LYS A 5 -14.88 -1.41 -9.35
N THR A 6 -13.86 -2.00 -9.96
CA THR A 6 -13.28 -3.23 -9.39
C THR A 6 -12.19 -2.85 -8.40
N VAL A 7 -12.01 -3.72 -7.41
CA VAL A 7 -10.91 -3.61 -6.44
C VAL A 7 -9.59 -3.64 -7.20
N ARG A 8 -9.44 -4.58 -8.12
CA ARG A 8 -8.21 -4.73 -8.91
C ARG A 8 -7.85 -3.44 -9.63
N ALA A 9 -8.78 -2.86 -10.40
CA ALA A 9 -8.49 -1.67 -11.19
C ALA A 9 -8.09 -0.47 -10.31
N PHE A 10 -8.79 -0.27 -9.20
CA PHE A 10 -8.50 0.83 -8.29
C PHE A 10 -7.12 0.69 -7.64
N PHE A 11 -6.84 -0.48 -7.07
CA PHE A 11 -5.60 -0.70 -6.32
C PHE A 11 -4.37 -0.82 -7.23
N GLU A 12 -4.51 -1.39 -8.44
CA GLU A 12 -3.43 -1.38 -9.44
C GLU A 12 -3.05 0.05 -9.82
N ARG A 13 -4.05 0.91 -10.03
CA ARG A 13 -3.78 2.32 -10.36
C ARG A 13 -3.07 3.02 -9.21
N ASP A 14 -3.45 2.70 -7.97
CA ASP A 14 -2.77 3.27 -6.80
C ASP A 14 -1.33 2.77 -6.68
N HIS A 15 -1.06 1.49 -6.99
CA HIS A 15 0.31 0.98 -7.08
C HIS A 15 1.13 1.78 -8.09
N ASP A 16 0.59 2.03 -9.28
CA ASP A 16 1.29 2.77 -10.32
C ASP A 16 1.60 4.20 -9.88
N ARG A 17 0.66 4.85 -9.22
CA ARG A 17 0.85 6.20 -8.68
C ARG A 17 1.97 6.22 -7.64
N LEU A 18 1.99 5.25 -6.74
CA LEU A 18 3.03 5.14 -5.71
C LEU A 18 4.39 4.85 -6.33
N ASP A 19 4.45 3.98 -7.33
CA ASP A 19 5.69 3.67 -8.05
C ASP A 19 6.29 4.92 -8.68
N GLU A 20 5.47 5.78 -9.28
CA GLU A 20 5.95 7.02 -9.89
C GLU A 20 6.48 8.01 -8.85
N LEU A 21 5.84 8.11 -7.69
CA LEU A 21 6.33 8.96 -6.60
C LEU A 21 7.70 8.48 -6.10
N PHE A 22 7.86 7.18 -5.92
CA PHE A 22 9.12 6.63 -5.46
C PHE A 22 10.24 6.82 -6.50
N LYS A 23 9.92 6.62 -7.77
CA LYS A 23 10.86 6.86 -8.86
C LYS A 23 11.32 8.32 -8.88
N THR A 24 10.41 9.27 -8.68
CA THR A 24 10.74 10.70 -8.59
C THR A 24 11.70 10.97 -7.45
N PHE A 25 11.46 10.39 -6.28
CA PHE A 25 12.38 10.47 -5.16
C PHE A 25 13.78 9.98 -5.55
N GLN A 26 13.86 8.78 -6.14
CA GLN A 26 15.14 8.20 -6.53
C GLN A 26 15.91 9.06 -7.53
N GLN A 27 15.20 9.64 -8.51
CA GLN A 27 15.79 10.46 -9.53
C GLN A 27 16.33 11.79 -9.01
N LEU A 28 15.70 12.35 -8.00
CA LEU A 28 15.99 13.71 -7.53
C LEU A 28 16.84 13.78 -6.27
N LYS A 29 16.99 12.70 -5.53
CA LYS A 29 17.60 12.78 -4.19
C LYS A 29 19.02 13.34 -4.19
N ARG A 30 19.78 13.17 -5.26
CA ARG A 30 21.15 13.69 -5.37
C ARG A 30 21.26 15.02 -6.11
N SER A 31 20.22 15.44 -6.81
CA SER A 31 20.24 16.68 -7.59
C SER A 31 19.32 17.76 -7.01
N ASP A 32 18.19 17.40 -6.44
CA ASP A 32 17.24 18.33 -5.82
C ASP A 32 16.58 17.63 -4.64
N PHE A 33 17.29 17.65 -3.52
CA PHE A 33 16.85 16.91 -2.33
C PHE A 33 15.50 17.40 -1.80
N ALA A 34 15.22 18.71 -1.87
CA ALA A 34 13.94 19.25 -1.38
C ALA A 34 12.75 18.64 -2.12
N LYS A 35 12.84 18.53 -3.46
CA LYS A 35 11.79 17.90 -4.26
C LYS A 35 11.74 16.40 -4.05
N ALA A 36 12.90 15.75 -3.89
CA ALA A 36 12.96 14.33 -3.59
C ALA A 36 12.29 14.01 -2.26
N GLU A 37 12.58 14.80 -1.24
CA GLU A 37 11.97 14.64 0.08
C GLU A 37 10.45 14.79 0.01
N GLN A 38 9.96 15.76 -0.74
CA GLN A 38 8.53 15.95 -0.94
C GLN A 38 7.89 14.72 -1.59
N ALA A 39 8.52 14.21 -2.65
CA ALA A 39 8.03 13.00 -3.33
C ALA A 39 8.05 11.78 -2.39
N PHE A 40 9.10 11.63 -1.58
CA PHE A 40 9.19 10.55 -0.61
C PHE A 40 8.08 10.64 0.44
N ASN A 41 7.82 11.83 0.98
CA ASN A 41 6.78 12.03 1.99
C ASN A 41 5.40 11.72 1.42
N GLU A 42 5.11 12.11 0.18
CA GLU A 42 3.86 11.76 -0.49
C GLU A 42 3.75 10.26 -0.73
N PHE A 43 4.85 9.63 -1.12
CA PHE A 43 4.92 8.17 -1.29
C PHE A 43 4.64 7.46 0.02
N LYS A 44 5.32 7.85 1.10
CA LYS A 44 5.17 7.22 2.41
C LYS A 44 3.73 7.31 2.90
N LEU A 45 3.14 8.51 2.88
CA LEU A 45 1.76 8.71 3.31
C LEU A 45 0.80 7.91 2.42
N GLY A 46 1.01 7.94 1.11
CA GLY A 46 0.17 7.19 0.17
C GLY A 46 0.25 5.68 0.38
N LEU A 47 1.45 5.15 0.64
CA LEU A 47 1.63 3.72 0.91
C LEU A 47 0.98 3.32 2.23
N GLN A 48 1.15 4.11 3.28
CA GLN A 48 0.47 3.86 4.55
C GLN A 48 -1.05 3.83 4.39
N ARG A 49 -1.58 4.79 3.65
CA ARG A 49 -3.02 4.87 3.35
C ARG A 49 -3.50 3.64 2.58
N HIS A 50 -2.75 3.25 1.55
CA HIS A 50 -3.05 2.08 0.73
C HIS A 50 -3.12 0.80 1.59
N ILE A 51 -2.12 0.61 2.45
CA ILE A 51 -2.07 -0.56 3.35
C ILE A 51 -3.25 -0.57 4.32
N VAL A 52 -3.61 0.58 4.89
CA VAL A 52 -4.75 0.68 5.80
C VAL A 52 -6.06 0.35 5.08
N TRP A 53 -6.25 0.86 3.86
CA TRP A 53 -7.42 0.51 3.07
C TRP A 53 -7.52 -0.99 2.84
N GLU A 54 -6.40 -1.64 2.57
CA GLU A 54 -6.37 -3.09 2.42
C GLU A 54 -6.71 -3.80 3.71
N GLU A 55 -6.02 -3.48 4.79
CA GLU A 55 -6.19 -4.22 6.06
C GLU A 55 -7.54 -3.96 6.72
N ASP A 56 -7.99 -2.71 6.74
CA ASP A 56 -9.22 -2.35 7.44
C ASP A 56 -10.49 -2.63 6.61
N LEU A 57 -10.40 -2.57 5.28
CA LEU A 57 -11.58 -2.67 4.41
C LEU A 57 -11.57 -3.92 3.53
N LEU A 58 -10.51 -4.13 2.74
CA LEU A 58 -10.47 -5.24 1.78
C LEU A 58 -10.31 -6.59 2.44
N PHE A 59 -9.33 -6.72 3.33
CA PHE A 59 -9.07 -8.00 3.99
C PHE A 59 -10.22 -8.37 4.90
N SER A 60 -10.83 -7.39 5.57
CA SER A 60 -12.03 -7.60 6.37
C SER A 60 -13.19 -8.12 5.52
N LEU A 61 -13.39 -7.56 4.33
CA LEU A 61 -14.42 -8.04 3.41
C LEU A 61 -14.15 -9.48 2.96
N TRP A 62 -12.91 -9.77 2.55
CA TRP A 62 -12.49 -11.12 2.16
C TRP A 62 -12.75 -12.13 3.29
N GLU A 63 -12.29 -11.80 4.49
CA GLU A 63 -12.43 -12.68 5.66
C GLU A 63 -13.89 -12.93 6.01
N LYS A 64 -14.72 -11.90 5.92
CA LYS A 64 -16.16 -12.02 6.15
C LYS A 64 -16.85 -12.90 5.10
N LYS A 65 -16.48 -12.74 3.82
CA LYS A 65 -17.11 -13.47 2.72
C LYS A 65 -16.66 -14.93 2.66
N THR A 66 -15.44 -15.23 3.07
CA THR A 66 -14.85 -16.58 2.96
C THR A 66 -14.79 -17.33 4.28
N GLY A 67 -14.88 -16.64 5.40
CA GLY A 67 -14.65 -17.22 6.73
C GLY A 67 -13.18 -17.49 7.04
N MET A 68 -12.26 -17.02 6.18
CA MET A 68 -10.81 -17.23 6.35
C MET A 68 -10.15 -15.99 6.94
N SER A 69 -9.85 -16.02 8.25
CA SER A 69 -9.12 -14.94 8.92
C SER A 69 -7.73 -15.39 9.40
N ASP A 70 -7.62 -16.63 9.84
CA ASP A 70 -6.35 -17.19 10.34
C ASP A 70 -5.63 -18.02 9.27
N SER A 71 -6.24 -18.16 8.10
CA SER A 71 -5.71 -18.91 6.97
C SER A 71 -6.00 -18.14 5.69
N GLY A 72 -5.53 -18.67 4.55
CA GLY A 72 -5.67 -18.00 3.28
C GLY A 72 -4.67 -16.86 3.10
N PRO A 73 -4.94 -15.91 2.18
CA PRO A 73 -3.93 -14.93 1.78
C PRO A 73 -3.75 -13.76 2.75
N THR A 74 -4.75 -13.42 3.57
CA THR A 74 -4.68 -12.16 4.34
C THR A 74 -3.64 -12.17 5.46
N PRO A 75 -3.44 -13.26 6.25
CA PRO A 75 -2.35 -13.25 7.25
C PRO A 75 -0.98 -13.04 6.63
N ALA A 76 -0.73 -13.66 5.48
CA ALA A 76 0.55 -13.52 4.77
C ALA A 76 0.73 -12.08 4.27
N MET A 77 -0.33 -11.46 3.73
CA MET A 77 -0.27 -10.08 3.25
C MET A 77 -0.02 -9.10 4.39
N ARG A 78 -0.67 -9.29 5.53
CA ARG A 78 -0.42 -8.45 6.71
C ARG A 78 1.02 -8.57 7.20
N ASN A 79 1.59 -9.76 7.15
CA ASN A 79 2.99 -9.97 7.51
C ASN A 79 3.93 -9.27 6.53
N GLU A 80 3.64 -9.33 5.24
CA GLU A 80 4.42 -8.62 4.21
C GLU A 80 4.34 -7.11 4.41
N HIS A 81 3.18 -6.58 4.80
CA HIS A 81 3.03 -5.16 5.13
C HIS A 81 3.97 -4.73 6.25
N ARG A 82 4.17 -5.56 7.27
CA ARG A 82 5.10 -5.24 8.36
C ARG A 82 6.55 -5.20 7.86
N GLN A 83 6.91 -6.11 6.97
CA GLN A 83 8.25 -6.12 6.36
C GLN A 83 8.48 -4.89 5.49
N ILE A 84 7.49 -4.53 4.68
CA ILE A 84 7.50 -3.31 3.87
C ILE A 84 7.67 -2.08 4.76
N TRP A 85 6.93 -2.02 5.86
CA TRP A 85 7.02 -0.93 6.82
C TRP A 85 8.43 -0.78 7.38
N GLN A 86 9.09 -1.88 7.74
CA GLN A 86 10.46 -1.84 8.27
C GLN A 86 11.44 -1.25 7.26
N GLN A 87 11.33 -1.63 5.99
CA GLN A 87 12.16 -1.06 4.93
C GLN A 87 11.86 0.42 4.71
N LEU A 88 10.59 0.76 4.69
CA LEU A 88 10.15 2.15 4.54
C LEU A 88 10.71 3.04 5.66
N GLU A 89 10.68 2.58 6.89
CA GLU A 89 11.22 3.31 8.04
C GLU A 89 12.75 3.47 7.96
N ALA A 90 13.46 2.48 7.44
CA ALA A 90 14.90 2.57 7.23
C ALA A 90 15.24 3.70 6.25
N ILE A 91 14.47 3.80 5.16
CA ILE A 91 14.64 4.89 4.18
C ILE A 91 14.24 6.23 4.80
N HIS A 92 13.13 6.25 5.54
CA HIS A 92 12.64 7.46 6.20
C HIS A 92 13.69 8.09 7.11
N ARG A 93 14.38 7.28 7.91
CA ARG A 93 15.45 7.78 8.78
C ARG A 93 16.57 8.44 7.99
N LYS A 94 16.97 7.84 6.87
CA LYS A 94 18.00 8.43 6.00
C LYS A 94 17.52 9.72 5.35
N VAL A 95 16.28 9.77 4.90
CA VAL A 95 15.70 11.00 4.34
C VAL A 95 15.66 12.11 5.41
N ALA A 96 15.25 11.77 6.64
CA ALA A 96 15.22 12.74 7.74
C ALA A 96 16.60 13.29 8.06
N ASP A 97 17.65 12.47 7.92
CA ASP A 97 19.05 12.86 8.14
C ASP A 97 19.69 13.50 6.90
N ARG A 98 18.93 13.69 5.82
CA ARG A 98 19.40 14.18 4.51
C ARG A 98 20.54 13.32 3.96
N ASN A 99 20.52 12.04 4.27
CA ASN A 99 21.49 11.05 3.80
C ASN A 99 20.98 10.44 2.50
N VAL A 100 21.64 10.73 1.40
CA VAL A 100 21.24 10.22 0.07
C VAL A 100 21.71 8.78 -0.19
N ASP A 101 22.50 8.20 0.71
CA ASP A 101 23.04 6.84 0.54
C ASP A 101 22.06 5.81 1.05
N SER A 102 20.90 5.73 0.40
CA SER A 102 19.80 4.80 0.73
C SER A 102 19.49 3.82 -0.42
N ASP A 103 20.37 3.70 -1.40
CA ASP A 103 20.12 2.86 -2.58
C ASP A 103 19.83 1.41 -2.21
N GLN A 104 20.54 0.88 -1.21
CA GLN A 104 20.38 -0.50 -0.77
C GLN A 104 19.03 -0.75 -0.12
N GLU A 105 18.62 0.16 0.77
CA GLU A 105 17.30 0.10 1.43
C GLU A 105 16.18 0.29 0.42
N GLU A 106 16.37 1.19 -0.56
CA GLU A 106 15.41 1.42 -1.64
C GLU A 106 15.21 0.17 -2.48
N GLN A 107 16.31 -0.49 -2.85
CA GLN A 107 16.22 -1.74 -3.62
C GLN A 107 15.52 -2.83 -2.82
N GLY A 108 15.78 -2.93 -1.53
CA GLY A 108 15.10 -3.86 -0.64
C GLY A 108 13.59 -3.62 -0.62
N LEU A 109 13.18 -2.36 -0.50
CA LEU A 109 11.76 -2.00 -0.52
C LEU A 109 11.13 -2.34 -1.88
N LEU A 110 11.80 -2.00 -2.98
CA LEU A 110 11.28 -2.28 -4.33
C LEU A 110 11.12 -3.78 -4.57
N ASN A 111 12.04 -4.60 -4.09
CA ASN A 111 11.94 -6.05 -4.21
C ASN A 111 10.73 -6.59 -3.45
N LEU A 112 10.53 -6.13 -2.21
CA LEU A 112 9.37 -6.53 -1.41
C LEU A 112 8.06 -6.08 -2.05
N LEU A 113 7.97 -4.82 -2.45
CA LEU A 113 6.77 -4.27 -3.07
C LEU A 113 6.47 -4.96 -4.39
N GLY A 114 7.47 -5.19 -5.23
CA GLY A 114 7.26 -5.84 -6.52
C GLY A 114 6.65 -7.22 -6.37
N SER A 115 7.18 -8.04 -5.48
CA SER A 115 6.64 -9.38 -5.21
C SER A 115 5.25 -9.31 -4.59
N HIS A 116 5.07 -8.45 -3.58
CA HIS A 116 3.82 -8.25 -2.87
C HIS A 116 2.71 -7.78 -3.81
N ASN A 117 2.98 -6.74 -4.59
CA ASN A 117 2.01 -6.16 -5.51
C ASN A 117 1.57 -7.15 -6.59
N ARG A 118 2.49 -7.98 -7.09
CA ARG A 118 2.14 -9.01 -8.08
C ARG A 118 1.16 -10.04 -7.52
N LYS A 119 1.34 -10.46 -6.28
CA LYS A 119 0.42 -11.40 -5.63
C LYS A 119 -0.97 -10.79 -5.48
N GLU A 120 -1.04 -9.53 -5.10
CA GLU A 120 -2.31 -8.83 -4.96
C GLU A 120 -3.00 -8.67 -6.31
N GLU A 121 -2.28 -8.18 -7.30
CA GLU A 121 -2.87 -7.88 -8.62
C GLU A 121 -3.28 -9.13 -9.38
N ARG A 122 -2.52 -10.20 -9.26
CA ARG A 122 -2.77 -11.45 -10.00
C ARG A 122 -3.73 -12.40 -9.30
N ALA A 123 -3.81 -12.35 -7.98
CA ALA A 123 -4.57 -13.34 -7.22
C ALA A 123 -5.57 -12.71 -6.24
N LEU A 124 -5.12 -11.87 -5.33
CA LEU A 124 -5.97 -11.41 -4.22
C LEU A 124 -7.06 -10.45 -4.67
N TYR A 125 -6.71 -9.39 -5.41
CA TYR A 125 -7.71 -8.43 -5.86
C TYR A 125 -8.76 -9.08 -6.77
N PRO A 126 -8.38 -9.90 -7.77
CA PRO A 126 -9.39 -10.62 -8.56
C PRO A 126 -10.28 -11.52 -7.73
N ALA A 127 -9.72 -12.20 -6.71
CA ALA A 127 -10.51 -13.07 -5.83
C ALA A 127 -11.51 -12.26 -5.01
N ILE A 128 -11.12 -11.10 -4.48
CA ILE A 128 -12.03 -10.22 -3.75
C ILE A 128 -13.13 -9.71 -4.67
N ASP A 129 -12.79 -9.30 -5.89
CA ASP A 129 -13.79 -8.88 -6.88
C ASP A 129 -14.79 -9.99 -7.16
N GLN A 130 -14.33 -11.23 -7.21
CA GLN A 130 -15.18 -12.38 -7.52
C GLN A 130 -16.16 -12.72 -6.40
N VAL A 131 -15.75 -12.62 -5.13
CA VAL A 131 -16.59 -12.99 -3.99
C VAL A 131 -17.47 -11.83 -3.48
N SER A 132 -17.21 -10.60 -3.94
CA SER A 132 -17.95 -9.43 -3.49
C SER A 132 -18.97 -8.98 -4.51
N SER A 133 -20.05 -8.35 -4.03
CA SER A 133 -21.02 -7.69 -4.89
C SER A 133 -20.56 -6.28 -5.26
N ALA A 134 -21.17 -5.70 -6.28
CA ALA A 134 -20.92 -4.30 -6.65
C ALA A 134 -21.22 -3.36 -5.47
N ALA A 135 -22.28 -3.62 -4.73
CA ALA A 135 -22.64 -2.83 -3.55
C ALA A 135 -21.60 -2.93 -2.45
N GLU A 136 -21.05 -4.11 -2.21
CA GLU A 136 -19.99 -4.33 -1.22
C GLU A 136 -18.71 -3.59 -1.61
N ARG A 137 -18.33 -3.63 -2.88
CA ARG A 137 -17.16 -2.89 -3.37
C ARG A 137 -17.36 -1.38 -3.26
N GLU A 138 -18.55 -0.90 -3.61
CA GLU A 138 -18.87 0.52 -3.48
C GLU A 138 -18.78 0.97 -2.01
N ALA A 139 -19.26 0.15 -1.08
CA ALA A 139 -19.16 0.44 0.34
C ALA A 139 -17.69 0.57 0.78
N VAL A 140 -16.80 -0.29 0.27
CA VAL A 140 -15.36 -0.16 0.53
C VAL A 140 -14.85 1.21 0.08
N PHE A 141 -15.15 1.61 -1.14
CA PHE A 141 -14.66 2.89 -1.68
C PHE A 141 -15.22 4.09 -0.92
N LEU A 142 -16.47 4.03 -0.50
CA LEU A 142 -17.09 5.10 0.30
C LEU A 142 -16.44 5.16 1.69
N ASN A 143 -16.19 4.02 2.31
CA ASN A 143 -15.60 3.97 3.65
C ASN A 143 -14.15 4.43 3.70
N MET A 144 -13.44 4.43 2.58
CA MET A 144 -12.10 5.03 2.50
C MET A 144 -12.11 6.49 2.95
N ASN A 145 -13.18 7.22 2.63
CA ASN A 145 -13.31 8.63 3.00
C ASN A 145 -13.62 8.84 4.49
N ASN A 146 -13.98 7.79 5.20
CA ASN A 146 -14.35 7.86 6.62
C ASN A 146 -13.22 7.45 7.56
N ILE A 147 -12.09 7.02 7.02
CA ILE A 147 -10.93 6.64 7.84
C ILE A 147 -10.20 7.93 8.26
N PRO A 148 -10.00 8.14 9.57
CA PRO A 148 -9.30 9.34 10.02
C PRO A 148 -7.81 9.29 9.67
N GLU A 149 -7.22 10.46 9.42
CA GLU A 149 -5.82 10.57 9.00
C GLU A 149 -4.86 9.94 10.02
N GLU A 150 -5.17 10.04 11.31
CA GLU A 150 -4.38 9.44 12.39
C GLU A 150 -4.21 7.93 12.21
N ARG A 151 -5.23 7.26 11.66
CA ARG A 151 -5.16 5.82 11.41
C ARG A 151 -4.07 5.47 10.40
N TYR A 152 -3.86 6.30 9.40
CA TYR A 152 -2.81 6.06 8.39
C TYR A 152 -1.42 6.10 9.00
N LYS A 153 -1.21 6.95 10.00
CA LYS A 153 0.08 7.06 10.71
C LYS A 153 0.38 5.85 11.58
N LEU A 154 -0.63 5.07 11.93
CA LEU A 154 -0.51 3.89 12.78
C LEU A 154 -0.55 2.58 11.97
N CYS A 155 -0.30 2.64 10.69
CA CYS A 155 -0.38 1.45 9.84
C CYS A 155 0.65 0.39 10.28
N CYS A 156 0.40 -0.87 9.86
CA CYS A 156 1.33 -2.00 9.96
C CYS A 156 1.68 -2.41 11.40
N GLY A 157 0.78 -2.15 12.34
CA GLY A 157 0.97 -2.55 13.74
C GLY A 157 1.91 -1.65 14.53
N GLN A 158 2.22 -0.48 14.03
CA GLN A 158 2.90 0.53 14.83
C GLN A 158 2.00 1.00 15.97
N GLN A 159 2.49 0.91 17.14
CA GLN A 159 1.84 1.43 18.33
C GLN A 159 2.80 2.33 19.09
#